data_0184a45692601a58644b5ed8eb9c2bcd
#
_entry.id   0184a45692601a58644b5ed8eb9c2bcd
#
_cell.length_a   1.000
_cell.length_b   1.000
_cell.length_c   1.000
_cell.angle_alpha   90.00
_cell.angle_beta   90.00
_cell.angle_gamma   90.00
#
_symmetry.space_group_name_H-M   'P 1'
#
loop_
_entity.id
_entity.type
_entity.pdbx_description
1 polymer ?
#
loop_
_entity_poly.entity_id
_entity_poly.type
_entity_poly.pdbx_seq_one_letter_code
_entity_poly.pdbx_strand_id
1 'polypeptide(L)'
;MSFWGNTISPPSKKKKDIHPAPSSSNETRSFLNATTTKPARIEINLTDNKKERENPAQVRSRKKISDLESQRASLIVVRDSGLSTVTKEQINTVKETIRKEKTKLDRLIRESARQRKRRQKLKESIETVCQNIPEASSALKQFSRNHTGRPRLEVDQPELLSTIIKIVQNLSAADERRRTECLRSVSTLDDLQEELTKIGFTLSRSGLYLRLLPRRGNTSEGKKHVSTVPVKLLRPENSMRKKNDDRMFAKSFIDDMFEVCKLFGPKAVLFISNDDKARVPLGIAAASLQAPLLMHMEYKVKLMDHDFVVSSQHKLIPSVYGVCKVNNTGNVSYSGDTFIRIRSAKHDTSNAFTHAFDVRELFKTELVKRRPIMLMETDGAQDEAPRFPKTVATAVDLFRLLNLDALLHGVNAAGLSAFNPVERRMAPLSRDLAGIVLPHDFFGNHLDSSGKTIDYELEVENFQKAADVLSQVWEKTVIDGYPVHCQAVPVGKAYEPPIPDPVWVDKNCQQSRYSLQIVKCQEES
;
A
#
# COMPACT_ATOMS: atom_id res chain seq x y z
N MET A 1 7.04 53.17 18.93
CA MET A 1 5.59 53.24 19.15
C MET A 1 5.07 51.82 19.21
N SER A 2 4.61 51.47 20.38
CA SER A 2 3.99 50.23 20.82
C SER A 2 2.68 49.94 20.12
N PHE A 3 2.36 48.64 19.89
CA PHE A 3 1.02 48.14 20.17
C PHE A 3 1.04 46.61 20.33
N TRP A 4 0.45 46.19 21.37
CA TRP A 4 0.19 44.88 21.94
C TRP A 4 -0.80 44.03 21.09
N GLY A 5 -0.63 42.70 21.10
CA GLY A 5 -1.60 41.75 20.54
C GLY A 5 -1.59 40.44 21.36
N ASN A 6 -2.69 40.13 21.99
CA ASN A 6 -2.96 39.06 22.95
C ASN A 6 -2.77 37.65 22.41
N THR A 7 -2.06 36.83 23.16
CA THR A 7 -2.01 35.36 23.06
C THR A 7 -3.15 34.75 23.86
N ILE A 8 -3.99 33.96 23.18
CA ILE A 8 -5.02 33.10 23.81
C ILE A 8 -4.50 31.66 23.80
N SER A 9 -4.33 31.10 25.00
CA SER A 9 -3.96 29.70 25.21
C SER A 9 -5.20 28.79 25.16
N PRO A 10 -5.12 27.58 24.59
CA PRO A 10 -6.23 26.63 24.62
C PRO A 10 -6.25 25.78 25.91
N PRO A 11 -7.42 25.27 26.33
CA PRO A 11 -7.61 24.62 27.62
C PRO A 11 -7.08 23.18 27.67
N SER A 12 -6.56 22.82 28.84
CA SER A 12 -6.01 21.52 29.20
C SER A 12 -7.08 20.41 29.26
N LYS A 13 -6.82 19.26 28.61
CA LYS A 13 -7.64 18.05 28.76
C LYS A 13 -7.12 17.20 29.94
N LYS A 14 -8.04 16.88 30.86
CA LYS A 14 -7.84 15.99 32.01
C LYS A 14 -7.54 14.55 31.55
N LYS A 15 -6.49 13.96 32.13
CA LYS A 15 -6.16 12.53 32.05
C LYS A 15 -7.16 11.72 32.90
N LYS A 16 -7.62 10.60 32.36
CA LYS A 16 -8.27 9.54 33.13
C LYS A 16 -7.27 8.42 33.34
N ASP A 17 -7.08 8.05 34.58
CA ASP A 17 -6.26 6.93 35.04
C ASP A 17 -6.95 5.60 34.69
N ILE A 18 -6.17 4.66 34.17
CA ILE A 18 -6.59 3.28 33.94
C ILE A 18 -5.63 2.38 34.72
N HIS A 19 -6.18 1.64 35.68
CA HIS A 19 -5.47 0.63 36.47
C HIS A 19 -5.22 -0.63 35.64
N PRO A 20 -4.10 -1.35 35.88
CA PRO A 20 -3.81 -2.60 35.21
C PRO A 20 -4.42 -3.81 35.91
N ALA A 21 -4.86 -4.80 35.14
CA ALA A 21 -5.29 -6.10 35.61
C ALA A 21 -4.14 -7.14 35.56
N PRO A 22 -4.19 -8.22 36.37
CA PRO A 22 -3.03 -9.02 36.73
C PRO A 22 -2.68 -10.11 35.71
N SER A 23 -1.39 -10.47 35.76
CA SER A 23 -0.73 -11.53 35.02
C SER A 23 -1.16 -12.94 35.47
N SER A 24 -1.30 -13.86 34.54
CA SER A 24 -1.21 -15.30 34.82
C SER A 24 -0.20 -16.00 33.90
N SER A 25 0.55 -16.86 34.53
CA SER A 25 1.77 -17.53 34.12
C SER A 25 1.56 -18.75 33.21
N ASN A 26 2.61 -18.97 32.39
CA ASN A 26 3.18 -20.26 31.94
C ASN A 26 2.29 -21.41 31.45
N GLU A 27 2.57 -21.82 30.20
CA GLU A 27 3.07 -23.20 29.98
C GLU A 27 3.62 -23.36 28.55
N THR A 28 4.90 -23.75 28.50
CA THR A 28 5.63 -24.29 27.36
C THR A 28 5.11 -25.66 26.95
N ARG A 29 4.84 -25.87 25.66
CA ARG A 29 4.89 -27.20 25.05
C ARG A 29 5.26 -27.15 23.58
N SER A 30 6.38 -27.79 23.30
CA SER A 30 6.86 -28.23 21.99
C SER A 30 5.89 -29.21 21.34
N PHE A 31 5.63 -29.10 20.03
CA PHE A 31 5.30 -30.24 19.18
C PHE A 31 5.80 -30.06 17.75
N LEU A 32 6.47 -31.09 17.32
CA LEU A 32 7.00 -31.38 16.00
C LEU A 32 5.89 -31.85 15.04
N ASN A 33 6.14 -31.54 13.77
CA ASN A 33 5.71 -32.25 12.55
C ASN A 33 4.26 -32.76 12.43
N ALA A 34 3.54 -32.23 11.44
CA ALA A 34 2.52 -33.00 10.73
C ALA A 34 2.34 -32.52 9.28
N THR A 35 2.53 -33.45 8.43
CA THR A 35 2.25 -33.62 7.01
C THR A 35 1.02 -32.91 6.45
N THR A 36 1.23 -32.37 5.24
CA THR A 36 0.26 -31.95 4.23
C THR A 36 -0.91 -32.93 4.05
N THR A 37 -2.12 -32.48 4.37
CA THR A 37 -3.36 -33.03 3.81
C THR A 37 -4.30 -31.89 3.43
N LYS A 38 -4.84 -31.96 2.20
CA LYS A 38 -5.84 -31.04 1.65
C LYS A 38 -7.06 -30.94 2.58
N PRO A 39 -7.60 -29.73 2.84
CA PRO A 39 -8.84 -29.65 3.61
C PRO A 39 -10.02 -30.20 2.80
N ALA A 40 -10.69 -31.18 3.37
CA ALA A 40 -11.98 -31.68 2.89
C ALA A 40 -13.01 -30.55 2.95
N ARG A 41 -13.81 -30.48 1.87
CA ARG A 41 -14.98 -29.62 1.76
C ARG A 41 -16.00 -30.06 2.82
N ILE A 42 -16.11 -29.31 3.91
CA ILE A 42 -17.17 -29.51 4.90
C ILE A 42 -18.45 -28.90 4.30
N GLU A 43 -19.33 -29.74 3.83
CA GLU A 43 -20.72 -29.37 3.60
C GLU A 43 -21.38 -29.15 4.96
N ILE A 44 -21.50 -27.89 5.34
CA ILE A 44 -22.30 -27.52 6.50
C ILE A 44 -23.76 -27.53 6.07
N ASN A 45 -24.48 -28.59 6.43
CA ASN A 45 -25.93 -28.62 6.40
C ASN A 45 -26.45 -27.55 7.37
N LEU A 46 -26.70 -26.37 6.85
CA LEU A 46 -27.42 -25.29 7.52
C LEU A 46 -28.91 -25.65 7.56
N THR A 47 -29.31 -26.42 8.56
CA THR A 47 -30.70 -26.40 9.01
C THR A 47 -30.95 -25.02 9.60
N ASP A 48 -31.68 -24.23 8.82
CA ASP A 48 -32.00 -22.82 9.02
C ASP A 48 -32.93 -22.62 10.24
N ASN A 49 -32.36 -22.57 11.43
CA ASN A 49 -33.01 -21.91 12.55
C ASN A 49 -32.78 -20.39 12.40
N LYS A 50 -33.56 -19.76 11.50
CA LYS A 50 -33.66 -18.29 11.39
C LYS A 50 -34.20 -17.74 12.68
N LYS A 51 -33.31 -17.41 13.64
CA LYS A 51 -33.67 -16.52 14.77
C LYS A 51 -34.30 -15.27 14.17
N GLU A 52 -35.58 -15.06 14.45
CA GLU A 52 -36.33 -13.89 13.97
C GLU A 52 -35.58 -12.62 14.39
N ARG A 53 -35.19 -11.81 13.40
CA ARG A 53 -34.52 -10.52 13.65
C ARG A 53 -35.49 -9.55 14.30
N GLU A 54 -35.24 -9.25 15.57
CA GLU A 54 -36.02 -8.24 16.31
C GLU A 54 -35.84 -6.84 15.72
N ASN A 55 -36.93 -6.08 15.75
CA ASN A 55 -36.89 -4.65 15.36
C ASN A 55 -36.08 -3.85 16.41
N PRO A 56 -35.28 -2.84 16.03
CA PRO A 56 -34.56 -1.98 16.98
C PRO A 56 -35.41 -1.37 18.09
N ALA A 57 -36.72 -1.13 17.85
CA ALA A 57 -37.66 -0.67 18.86
C ALA A 57 -37.97 -1.78 19.90
N GLN A 58 -38.09 -3.03 19.49
CA GLN A 58 -38.29 -4.19 20.37
C GLN A 58 -37.07 -4.41 21.26
N VAL A 59 -35.87 -4.34 20.68
CA VAL A 59 -34.60 -4.45 21.42
C VAL A 59 -34.48 -3.38 22.49
N ARG A 60 -34.82 -2.12 22.15
CA ARG A 60 -34.80 -1.01 23.11
C ARG A 60 -35.81 -1.21 24.25
N SER A 61 -37.04 -1.66 23.94
CA SER A 61 -38.05 -1.95 24.98
C SER A 61 -37.62 -3.10 25.89
N ARG A 62 -37.02 -4.19 25.35
CA ARG A 62 -36.50 -5.29 26.18
C ARG A 62 -35.38 -4.83 27.11
N LYS A 63 -34.43 -4.03 26.59
CA LYS A 63 -33.36 -3.47 27.41
C LYS A 63 -33.95 -2.61 28.55
N LYS A 64 -34.91 -1.74 28.25
CA LYS A 64 -35.54 -0.89 29.25
C LYS A 64 -36.30 -1.69 30.31
N ILE A 65 -36.98 -2.78 29.93
CA ILE A 65 -37.63 -3.70 30.87
C ILE A 65 -36.58 -4.36 31.79
N SER A 66 -35.46 -4.85 31.24
CA SER A 66 -34.37 -5.45 32.01
C SER A 66 -33.75 -4.48 33.02
N ASP A 67 -33.53 -3.22 32.60
CA ASP A 67 -32.98 -2.16 33.47
C ASP A 67 -33.95 -1.84 34.62
N LEU A 68 -35.25 -1.75 34.33
CA LEU A 68 -36.31 -1.50 35.34
C LEU A 68 -36.50 -2.70 36.27
N GLU A 69 -36.38 -3.94 35.80
CA GLU A 69 -36.44 -5.15 36.64
C GLU A 69 -35.23 -5.21 37.59
N SER A 70 -34.05 -4.84 37.13
CA SER A 70 -32.84 -4.70 37.97
C SER A 70 -33.02 -3.59 39.02
N GLN A 71 -33.54 -2.44 38.63
CA GLN A 71 -33.85 -1.34 39.56
C GLN A 71 -34.87 -1.77 40.63
N ARG A 72 -35.93 -2.47 40.23
CA ARG A 72 -36.92 -3.01 41.18
C ARG A 72 -36.28 -4.01 42.16
N ALA A 73 -35.43 -4.90 41.69
CA ALA A 73 -34.70 -5.86 42.54
C ALA A 73 -33.83 -5.14 43.57
N SER A 74 -33.07 -4.11 43.14
CA SER A 74 -32.25 -3.30 44.05
C SER A 74 -33.09 -2.59 45.13
N LEU A 75 -34.23 -2.01 44.76
CA LEU A 75 -35.13 -1.34 45.71
C LEU A 75 -35.72 -2.32 46.75
N ILE A 76 -35.99 -3.56 46.35
CA ILE A 76 -36.47 -4.61 47.28
C ILE A 76 -35.36 -4.97 48.27
N VAL A 77 -34.13 -5.19 47.82
CA VAL A 77 -32.98 -5.50 48.67
C VAL A 77 -32.72 -4.38 49.67
N VAL A 78 -32.72 -3.12 49.22
CA VAL A 78 -32.53 -1.96 50.12
C VAL A 78 -33.63 -1.81 51.14
N ARG A 79 -34.88 -2.09 50.80
CA ARG A 79 -36.02 -2.07 51.75
C ARG A 79 -35.84 -3.18 52.79
N ASP A 80 -35.49 -4.41 52.34
CA ASP A 80 -35.42 -5.60 53.23
C ASP A 80 -34.19 -5.58 54.15
N SER A 81 -33.14 -4.83 53.76
CA SER A 81 -31.92 -4.57 54.57
C SER A 81 -32.13 -3.50 55.66
N GLY A 82 -33.20 -2.78 55.66
CA GLY A 82 -33.46 -1.69 56.64
C GLY A 82 -32.56 -0.43 56.51
N LEU A 83 -31.71 -0.37 55.46
CA LEU A 83 -30.71 0.67 55.27
C LEU A 83 -31.27 2.00 54.70
N SER A 84 -32.54 2.04 54.29
CA SER A 84 -33.14 3.24 53.69
C SER A 84 -34.66 3.22 53.77
N THR A 85 -35.31 4.41 53.81
CA THR A 85 -36.75 4.64 53.79
C THR A 85 -37.39 4.41 52.41
N VAL A 86 -37.09 3.29 51.72
CA VAL A 86 -37.74 2.97 50.45
C VAL A 86 -39.20 2.59 50.69
N THR A 87 -40.12 3.41 50.14
CA THR A 87 -41.57 3.22 50.31
C THR A 87 -42.12 2.13 49.38
N LYS A 88 -43.17 1.42 49.80
CA LYS A 88 -43.90 0.49 48.92
C LYS A 88 -44.39 1.15 47.65
N GLU A 89 -44.68 2.45 47.68
CA GLU A 89 -45.09 3.25 46.52
C GLU A 89 -44.04 3.36 45.43
N GLN A 90 -42.76 3.54 45.80
CA GLN A 90 -41.65 3.58 44.82
C GLN A 90 -41.48 2.24 44.08
N ILE A 91 -41.63 1.13 44.78
CA ILE A 91 -41.58 -0.20 44.17
C ILE A 91 -42.80 -0.42 43.25
N ASN A 92 -43.98 0.03 43.65
CA ASN A 92 -45.20 -0.07 42.86
C ASN A 92 -45.16 0.81 41.60
N THR A 93 -44.59 2.01 41.64
CA THR A 93 -44.42 2.87 40.45
C THR A 93 -43.47 2.23 39.43
N VAL A 94 -42.36 1.62 39.87
CA VAL A 94 -41.49 0.88 38.97
C VAL A 94 -42.18 -0.36 38.38
N LYS A 95 -42.99 -1.08 39.19
CA LYS A 95 -43.77 -2.23 38.73
C LYS A 95 -44.79 -1.85 37.65
N GLU A 96 -45.48 -0.71 37.84
CA GLU A 96 -46.41 -0.21 36.83
C GLU A 96 -45.69 0.20 35.53
N THR A 97 -44.51 0.81 35.65
CA THR A 97 -43.70 1.19 34.49
C THR A 97 -43.27 -0.03 33.69
N ILE A 98 -42.83 -1.10 34.38
CA ILE A 98 -42.52 -2.40 33.75
C ILE A 98 -43.74 -2.95 33.01
N ARG A 99 -44.93 -2.90 33.63
CA ARG A 99 -46.18 -3.37 32.99
C ARG A 99 -46.51 -2.60 31.73
N LYS A 100 -46.36 -1.26 31.74
CA LYS A 100 -46.58 -0.40 30.57
C LYS A 100 -45.59 -0.72 29.44
N GLU A 101 -44.32 -0.89 29.76
CA GLU A 101 -43.31 -1.22 28.74
C GLU A 101 -43.48 -2.67 28.18
N LYS A 102 -43.92 -3.65 29.00
CA LYS A 102 -44.28 -5.01 28.52
C LYS A 102 -45.46 -4.95 27.55
N THR A 103 -46.52 -4.20 27.87
CA THR A 103 -47.68 -4.00 26.98
C THR A 103 -47.27 -3.34 25.64
N LYS A 104 -46.35 -2.38 25.69
CA LYS A 104 -45.80 -1.72 24.50
C LYS A 104 -44.99 -2.68 23.66
N LEU A 105 -44.14 -3.50 24.27
CA LEU A 105 -43.38 -4.53 23.59
C LEU A 105 -44.28 -5.54 22.87
N ASP A 106 -45.30 -6.04 23.53
CA ASP A 106 -46.29 -6.94 22.94
C ASP A 106 -47.01 -6.33 21.74
N ARG A 107 -47.36 -5.04 21.81
CA ARG A 107 -47.94 -4.31 20.67
C ARG A 107 -46.98 -4.27 19.50
N LEU A 108 -45.69 -3.95 19.72
CA LEU A 108 -44.65 -3.91 18.67
C LEU A 108 -44.41 -5.29 18.04
N ILE A 109 -44.49 -6.35 18.83
CA ILE A 109 -44.34 -7.74 18.33
C ILE A 109 -45.54 -8.10 17.45
N ARG A 110 -46.78 -7.83 17.90
CA ARG A 110 -47.99 -8.10 17.13
C ARG A 110 -48.02 -7.31 15.82
N GLU A 111 -47.62 -6.05 15.85
CA GLU A 111 -47.61 -5.19 14.67
C GLU A 111 -46.55 -5.68 13.65
N SER A 112 -45.38 -6.07 14.13
CA SER A 112 -44.32 -6.67 13.31
C SER A 112 -44.81 -7.96 12.64
N ALA A 113 -45.49 -8.82 13.39
CA ALA A 113 -46.05 -10.07 12.86
C ALA A 113 -47.14 -9.82 11.80
N ARG A 114 -48.04 -8.82 12.05
CA ARG A 114 -49.06 -8.40 11.06
C ARG A 114 -48.41 -7.92 9.75
N GLN A 115 -47.38 -7.08 9.85
CA GLN A 115 -46.68 -6.57 8.66
C GLN A 115 -45.98 -7.70 7.87
N ARG A 116 -45.36 -8.66 8.56
CA ARG A 116 -44.77 -9.83 7.91
C ARG A 116 -45.79 -10.64 7.14
N LYS A 117 -46.95 -10.94 7.79
CA LYS A 117 -48.04 -11.69 7.16
C LYS A 117 -48.64 -10.98 5.94
N ARG A 118 -48.76 -9.62 6.02
CA ARG A 118 -49.20 -8.81 4.88
C ARG A 118 -48.19 -8.86 3.71
N ARG A 119 -46.87 -8.77 4.00
CA ARG A 119 -45.84 -8.84 2.98
C ARG A 119 -45.80 -10.23 2.33
N GLN A 120 -45.95 -11.29 3.11
CA GLN A 120 -45.99 -12.63 2.59
C GLN A 120 -47.18 -12.83 1.64
N LYS A 121 -48.39 -12.44 2.03
CA LYS A 121 -49.55 -12.52 1.15
C LYS A 121 -49.39 -11.72 -0.15
N LEU A 122 -48.80 -10.53 -0.06
CA LEU A 122 -48.51 -9.71 -1.24
C LEU A 122 -47.52 -10.42 -2.18
N LYS A 123 -46.49 -11.04 -1.60
CA LYS A 123 -45.49 -11.81 -2.38
C LYS A 123 -46.16 -12.99 -3.10
N GLU A 124 -46.96 -13.77 -2.41
CA GLU A 124 -47.71 -14.90 -2.98
C GLU A 124 -48.66 -14.44 -4.11
N SER A 125 -49.35 -13.31 -3.90
CA SER A 125 -50.22 -12.72 -4.96
C SER A 125 -49.41 -12.28 -6.20
N ILE A 126 -48.22 -11.67 -6.00
CA ILE A 126 -47.36 -11.26 -7.11
C ILE A 126 -46.81 -12.50 -7.86
N GLU A 127 -46.37 -13.53 -7.14
CA GLU A 127 -45.91 -14.77 -7.73
C GLU A 127 -47.02 -15.44 -8.61
N THR A 128 -48.26 -15.47 -8.12
CA THR A 128 -49.41 -15.99 -8.84
C THR A 128 -49.71 -15.17 -10.12
N VAL A 129 -49.63 -13.85 -10.04
CA VAL A 129 -49.83 -12.99 -11.21
C VAL A 129 -48.71 -13.18 -12.24
N CYS A 130 -47.44 -13.30 -11.80
CA CYS A 130 -46.28 -13.54 -12.67
C CYS A 130 -46.35 -14.91 -13.38
N GLN A 131 -46.94 -15.90 -12.71
CA GLN A 131 -47.16 -17.23 -13.33
C GLN A 131 -48.25 -17.20 -14.41
N ASN A 132 -49.33 -16.44 -14.16
CA ASN A 132 -50.46 -16.36 -15.05
C ASN A 132 -50.29 -15.40 -16.24
N ILE A 133 -49.44 -14.36 -16.07
CA ILE A 133 -49.21 -13.32 -17.08
C ILE A 133 -47.68 -13.09 -17.20
N PRO A 134 -46.99 -13.80 -18.10
CA PRO A 134 -45.53 -13.69 -18.28
C PRO A 134 -45.06 -12.28 -18.62
N GLU A 135 -45.83 -11.51 -19.38
CA GLU A 135 -45.52 -10.14 -19.77
C GLU A 135 -45.48 -9.17 -18.55
N ALA A 136 -46.32 -9.40 -17.55
CA ALA A 136 -46.33 -8.63 -16.34
C ALA A 136 -45.13 -8.94 -15.42
N SER A 137 -44.42 -10.05 -15.66
CA SER A 137 -43.31 -10.52 -14.83
C SER A 137 -42.15 -9.50 -14.77
N SER A 138 -41.83 -8.85 -15.90
CA SER A 138 -40.75 -7.85 -15.93
C SER A 138 -41.08 -6.60 -15.09
N ALA A 139 -42.29 -6.10 -15.16
CA ALA A 139 -42.77 -4.95 -14.39
C ALA A 139 -42.93 -5.28 -12.90
N LEU A 140 -43.34 -6.49 -12.55
CA LEU A 140 -43.59 -6.93 -11.18
C LEU A 140 -42.38 -7.49 -10.47
N LYS A 141 -41.28 -7.85 -11.17
CA LYS A 141 -40.01 -8.31 -10.57
C LYS A 141 -39.45 -7.37 -9.52
N GLN A 142 -39.62 -6.07 -9.67
CA GLN A 142 -39.18 -5.08 -8.68
C GLN A 142 -39.92 -5.20 -7.33
N PHE A 143 -41.16 -5.72 -7.33
CA PHE A 143 -41.98 -5.89 -6.12
C PHE A 143 -41.82 -7.28 -5.48
N SER A 144 -41.33 -8.27 -6.23
CA SER A 144 -41.13 -9.65 -5.76
C SER A 144 -39.75 -9.91 -5.16
N ARG A 145 -38.91 -8.88 -5.02
CA ARG A 145 -37.54 -9.02 -4.49
C ARG A 145 -37.54 -9.60 -3.08
N ASN A 146 -36.74 -10.64 -2.88
CA ASN A 146 -36.58 -11.35 -1.61
C ASN A 146 -35.90 -10.50 -0.51
N HIS A 147 -35.37 -9.32 -0.86
CA HIS A 147 -34.67 -8.44 0.05
C HIS A 147 -35.34 -7.09 0.14
N THR A 148 -35.60 -6.65 1.37
CA THR A 148 -36.06 -5.28 1.65
C THR A 148 -34.87 -4.32 1.56
N GLY A 149 -34.94 -3.35 0.66
CA GLY A 149 -33.93 -2.31 0.48
C GLY A 149 -33.52 -2.12 -0.98
N ARG A 150 -32.70 -1.10 -1.22
CA ARG A 150 -32.12 -0.85 -2.54
C ARG A 150 -31.22 -2.05 -2.92
N PRO A 151 -31.31 -2.60 -4.15
CA PRO A 151 -30.41 -3.66 -4.60
C PRO A 151 -28.97 -3.23 -4.42
N ARG A 152 -28.09 -4.21 -4.22
CA ARG A 152 -26.66 -3.92 -4.21
C ARG A 152 -26.23 -3.56 -5.63
N LEU A 153 -25.37 -2.57 -5.77
CA LEU A 153 -24.77 -2.20 -7.05
C LEU A 153 -24.04 -3.38 -7.72
N GLU A 154 -23.48 -4.29 -6.91
CA GLU A 154 -22.78 -5.49 -7.39
C GLU A 154 -23.73 -6.55 -8.01
N VAL A 155 -25.04 -6.45 -7.78
CA VAL A 155 -26.05 -7.27 -8.46
C VAL A 155 -26.33 -6.74 -9.87
N ASP A 156 -26.41 -5.41 -9.98
CA ASP A 156 -26.65 -4.71 -11.25
C ASP A 156 -25.34 -4.60 -12.09
N GLN A 157 -24.18 -4.57 -11.42
CA GLN A 157 -22.85 -4.41 -12.01
C GLN A 157 -21.86 -5.44 -11.39
N PRO A 158 -21.94 -6.72 -11.76
CA PRO A 158 -21.21 -7.81 -11.10
C PRO A 158 -19.68 -7.69 -11.19
N GLU A 159 -19.17 -7.08 -12.25
CA GLU A 159 -17.73 -6.90 -12.46
C GLU A 159 -17.16 -5.63 -11.82
N LEU A 160 -17.96 -4.82 -11.14
CA LEU A 160 -17.52 -3.56 -10.54
C LEU A 160 -16.32 -3.73 -9.62
N LEU A 161 -16.35 -4.69 -8.70
CA LEU A 161 -15.27 -4.88 -7.72
C LEU A 161 -13.99 -5.43 -8.37
N SER A 162 -14.10 -6.35 -9.31
CA SER A 162 -12.96 -6.89 -10.06
C SER A 162 -12.31 -5.81 -10.93
N THR A 163 -13.11 -4.93 -11.53
CA THR A 163 -12.62 -3.80 -12.33
C THR A 163 -11.94 -2.75 -11.45
N ILE A 164 -12.48 -2.43 -10.27
CA ILE A 164 -11.80 -1.57 -9.29
C ILE A 164 -10.42 -2.15 -8.95
N ILE A 165 -10.32 -3.46 -8.69
CA ILE A 165 -9.04 -4.12 -8.38
C ILE A 165 -8.09 -3.99 -9.58
N LYS A 166 -8.53 -4.28 -10.80
CA LYS A 166 -7.70 -4.17 -12.01
C LYS A 166 -7.15 -2.75 -12.21
N ILE A 167 -8.01 -1.73 -12.12
CA ILE A 167 -7.60 -0.32 -12.25
C ILE A 167 -6.59 0.04 -11.15
N VAL A 168 -6.88 -0.37 -9.91
CA VAL A 168 -6.03 -0.04 -8.76
C VAL A 168 -4.72 -0.81 -8.79
N GLN A 169 -4.69 -2.08 -9.20
CA GLN A 169 -3.46 -2.85 -9.35
C GLN A 169 -2.49 -2.18 -10.33
N ASN A 170 -3.00 -1.71 -11.44
CA ASN A 170 -2.22 -0.99 -12.44
C ASN A 170 -1.76 0.40 -11.96
N LEU A 171 -2.41 0.96 -10.95
CA LEU A 171 -2.15 2.28 -10.35
C LEU A 171 -1.63 2.19 -8.91
N SER A 172 -1.22 1.01 -8.45
CA SER A 172 -0.82 0.81 -7.05
C SER A 172 0.66 1.08 -6.83
N ALA A 173 0.94 2.00 -5.91
CA ALA A 173 2.25 2.14 -5.30
C ALA A 173 2.43 1.14 -4.16
N ALA A 174 3.68 0.79 -3.87
CA ALA A 174 4.00 0.03 -2.67
C ALA A 174 3.58 0.82 -1.42
N ASP A 175 2.88 0.18 -0.49
CA ASP A 175 2.64 0.79 0.82
C ASP A 175 3.96 0.82 1.60
N GLU A 176 4.32 1.97 2.19
CA GLU A 176 5.51 2.14 3.04
C GLU A 176 5.60 1.10 4.17
N ARG A 177 4.48 0.53 4.56
CA ARG A 177 4.39 -0.47 5.63
C ARG A 177 4.32 -1.92 5.17
N ARG A 178 4.20 -2.22 3.91
CA ARG A 178 4.23 -3.55 3.23
C ARG A 178 3.62 -4.76 3.97
N ARG A 179 2.90 -4.53 5.05
CA ARG A 179 2.27 -5.57 5.89
C ARG A 179 0.76 -5.59 5.78
N THR A 180 0.19 -4.70 4.97
CA THR A 180 -1.26 -4.64 4.80
C THR A 180 -1.64 -5.22 3.44
N GLU A 181 -2.65 -6.07 3.43
CA GLU A 181 -3.29 -6.58 2.21
C GLU A 181 -3.98 -5.48 1.39
N CYS A 182 -3.78 -4.21 1.76
CA CYS A 182 -4.38 -3.07 1.10
C CYS A 182 -3.52 -2.57 -0.05
N LEU A 183 -4.11 -2.49 -1.23
CA LEU A 183 -3.52 -1.81 -2.38
C LEU A 183 -3.57 -0.29 -2.15
N ARG A 184 -2.44 0.39 -2.33
CA ARG A 184 -2.37 1.86 -2.25
C ARG A 184 -2.49 2.43 -3.66
N SER A 185 -3.59 3.10 -3.96
CA SER A 185 -3.78 3.78 -5.24
C SER A 185 -3.27 5.20 -5.19
N VAL A 186 -2.55 5.62 -6.24
CA VAL A 186 -2.10 7.01 -6.43
C VAL A 186 -3.22 7.90 -6.98
N SER A 187 -4.31 7.31 -7.48
CA SER A 187 -5.46 8.04 -7.99
C SER A 187 -6.33 8.59 -6.88
N THR A 188 -6.89 9.77 -7.10
CA THR A 188 -7.93 10.30 -6.23
C THR A 188 -9.23 9.51 -6.40
N LEU A 189 -10.17 9.68 -5.47
CA LEU A 189 -11.49 9.05 -5.57
C LEU A 189 -12.24 9.48 -6.83
N ASP A 190 -12.06 10.75 -7.23
CA ASP A 190 -12.71 11.33 -8.40
C ASP A 190 -12.10 10.76 -9.70
N ASP A 191 -10.77 10.58 -9.75
CA ASP A 191 -10.10 9.93 -10.88
C ASP A 191 -10.56 8.49 -11.06
N LEU A 192 -10.67 7.73 -9.96
CA LEU A 192 -11.15 6.36 -10.02
C LEU A 192 -12.62 6.28 -10.45
N GLN A 193 -13.46 7.24 -10.02
CA GLN A 193 -14.85 7.32 -10.45
C GLN A 193 -14.94 7.63 -11.95
N GLU A 194 -14.12 8.55 -12.46
CA GLU A 194 -14.07 8.93 -13.86
C GLU A 194 -13.65 7.73 -14.75
N GLU A 195 -12.60 7.00 -14.35
CA GLU A 195 -12.15 5.80 -15.06
C GLU A 195 -13.23 4.71 -15.11
N LEU A 196 -13.91 4.47 -13.97
CA LEU A 196 -15.03 3.52 -13.92
C LEU A 196 -16.19 3.97 -14.80
N THR A 197 -16.47 5.27 -14.89
CA THR A 197 -17.52 5.82 -15.75
C THR A 197 -17.18 5.65 -17.23
N LYS A 198 -15.92 5.83 -17.64
CA LYS A 198 -15.45 5.58 -19.00
C LYS A 198 -15.63 4.12 -19.44
N ILE A 199 -15.51 3.18 -18.50
CA ILE A 199 -15.72 1.73 -18.75
C ILE A 199 -17.21 1.36 -18.74
N GLY A 200 -18.10 2.28 -18.35
CA GLY A 200 -19.57 2.09 -18.35
C GLY A 200 -20.18 1.79 -16.98
N PHE A 201 -19.42 1.88 -15.89
CA PHE A 201 -19.98 1.71 -14.55
C PHE A 201 -20.63 3.00 -14.05
N THR A 202 -21.81 2.88 -13.44
CA THR A 202 -22.57 4.00 -12.88
C THR A 202 -22.61 3.90 -11.37
N LEU A 203 -21.87 4.77 -10.67
CA LEU A 203 -21.89 4.83 -9.22
C LEU A 203 -21.59 6.24 -8.71
N SER A 204 -22.17 6.57 -7.55
CA SER A 204 -21.89 7.83 -6.89
C SER A 204 -20.52 7.80 -6.19
N ARG A 205 -19.89 8.95 -6.02
CA ARG A 205 -18.64 9.12 -5.26
C ARG A 205 -18.71 8.47 -3.88
N SER A 206 -19.81 8.68 -3.14
CA SER A 206 -20.03 8.07 -1.83
C SER A 206 -20.19 6.54 -1.92
N GLY A 207 -20.82 6.05 -2.97
CA GLY A 207 -20.95 4.62 -3.25
C GLY A 207 -19.59 3.95 -3.51
N LEU A 208 -18.72 4.63 -4.25
CA LEU A 208 -17.33 4.19 -4.48
C LEU A 208 -16.52 4.22 -3.19
N TYR A 209 -16.56 5.34 -2.45
CA TYR A 209 -15.85 5.50 -1.18
C TYR A 209 -16.16 4.38 -0.18
N LEU A 210 -17.44 4.02 0.00
CA LEU A 210 -17.85 2.94 0.90
C LEU A 210 -17.26 1.58 0.51
N ARG A 211 -16.96 1.35 -0.77
CA ARG A 211 -16.35 0.10 -1.26
C ARG A 211 -14.85 0.01 -1.04
N LEU A 212 -14.20 1.15 -0.88
CA LEU A 212 -12.76 1.22 -0.62
C LEU A 212 -12.42 1.16 0.87
N LEU A 213 -13.41 1.38 1.76
CA LEU A 213 -13.19 1.32 3.20
C LEU A 213 -12.96 -0.12 3.66
N PRO A 214 -11.98 -0.35 4.56
CA PRO A 214 -11.80 -1.65 5.16
C PRO A 214 -13.03 -2.01 6.00
N ARG A 215 -13.50 -3.26 5.87
CA ARG A 215 -14.68 -3.74 6.60
C ARG A 215 -14.36 -3.90 8.10
N ARG A 216 -14.63 -2.87 8.86
CA ARG A 216 -14.58 -2.93 10.32
C ARG A 216 -15.94 -3.39 10.84
N GLY A 217 -16.07 -4.64 11.29
CA GLY A 217 -17.33 -5.23 11.75
C GLY A 217 -18.01 -4.47 12.89
N ASN A 218 -17.26 -3.67 13.65
CA ASN A 218 -17.77 -2.91 14.80
C ASN A 218 -18.25 -1.50 14.47
N THR A 219 -18.00 -0.99 13.25
CA THR A 219 -18.45 0.34 12.84
C THR A 219 -19.83 0.31 12.18
N SER A 220 -20.54 1.44 12.17
CA SER A 220 -21.82 1.60 11.48
C SER A 220 -21.69 1.36 9.96
N GLU A 221 -20.55 1.76 9.37
CA GLU A 221 -20.23 1.51 7.96
C GLU A 221 -19.93 0.03 7.69
N GLY A 222 -19.18 -0.64 8.56
CA GLY A 222 -18.89 -2.07 8.44
C GLY A 222 -20.13 -2.96 8.59
N LYS A 223 -21.20 -2.45 9.21
CA LYS A 223 -22.51 -3.11 9.32
C LYS A 223 -23.39 -2.88 8.09
N LYS A 224 -23.08 -1.90 7.26
CA LYS A 224 -23.72 -1.75 5.95
C LYS A 224 -23.21 -2.92 5.10
N HIS A 225 -24.14 -3.68 4.52
CA HIS A 225 -23.85 -4.87 3.71
C HIS A 225 -23.24 -4.49 2.33
N VAL A 226 -22.14 -3.77 2.34
CA VAL A 226 -21.38 -3.40 1.14
C VAL A 226 -20.14 -4.28 1.08
N SER A 227 -19.91 -4.93 -0.05
CA SER A 227 -18.65 -5.63 -0.32
C SER A 227 -17.55 -4.58 -0.50
N THR A 228 -16.41 -4.78 0.13
CA THR A 228 -15.30 -3.81 0.10
C THR A 228 -14.09 -4.42 -0.54
N VAL A 229 -13.33 -3.57 -1.23
CA VAL A 229 -12.01 -3.88 -1.78
C VAL A 229 -10.98 -3.18 -0.91
N PRO A 230 -9.94 -3.85 -0.42
CA PRO A 230 -8.95 -3.26 0.47
C PRO A 230 -8.02 -2.31 -0.29
N VAL A 231 -8.52 -1.14 -0.65
CA VAL A 231 -7.77 -0.08 -1.34
C VAL A 231 -7.59 1.11 -0.42
N LYS A 232 -6.35 1.57 -0.32
CA LYS A 232 -5.97 2.78 0.40
C LYS A 232 -5.71 3.89 -0.61
N LEU A 233 -6.56 4.89 -0.64
CA LEU A 233 -6.31 6.08 -1.45
C LEU A 233 -5.17 6.89 -0.84
N LEU A 234 -4.31 7.44 -1.68
CA LEU A 234 -3.32 8.43 -1.25
C LEU A 234 -4.06 9.66 -0.71
N ARG A 235 -3.60 10.14 0.44
CA ARG A 235 -4.03 11.45 0.91
C ARG A 235 -3.54 12.49 -0.11
N PRO A 236 -4.35 13.50 -0.45
CA PRO A 236 -3.93 14.55 -1.37
C PRO A 236 -3.00 15.54 -0.66
N GLU A 237 -1.86 15.08 -0.15
CA GLU A 237 -0.83 15.98 0.39
C GLU A 237 -0.18 16.82 -0.70
N ASN A 238 -0.39 16.46 -1.95
CA ASN A 238 0.08 17.18 -3.13
C ASN A 238 -1.07 17.65 -4.03
N SER A 239 -2.07 18.29 -3.46
CA SER A 239 -3.15 18.96 -4.22
C SER A 239 -2.64 20.00 -5.23
N MET A 240 -1.37 20.41 -5.13
CA MET A 240 -0.69 21.30 -6.07
C MET A 240 -0.06 20.60 -7.28
N ARG A 241 0.01 19.27 -7.35
CA ARG A 241 0.52 18.58 -8.55
C ARG A 241 -0.58 18.57 -9.60
N LYS A 242 -0.41 19.37 -10.64
CA LYS A 242 -1.23 19.30 -11.85
C LYS A 242 -1.25 17.85 -12.35
N LYS A 243 -2.41 17.35 -12.76
CA LYS A 243 -2.50 16.09 -13.51
C LYS A 243 -1.49 16.15 -14.66
N ASN A 244 -0.66 15.15 -14.80
CA ASN A 244 0.21 15.05 -15.95
C ASN A 244 -0.59 14.41 -17.09
N ASP A 245 -0.83 15.18 -18.14
CA ASP A 245 -1.63 14.74 -19.29
C ASP A 245 -0.97 13.57 -20.03
N ASP A 246 0.37 13.47 -19.95
CA ASP A 246 1.15 12.39 -20.57
C ASP A 246 1.08 11.05 -19.83
N ARG A 247 0.42 11.02 -18.68
CA ARG A 247 0.32 9.82 -17.83
C ARG A 247 -0.16 8.58 -18.59
N MET A 248 -1.15 8.75 -19.44
CA MET A 248 -1.73 7.63 -20.21
C MET A 248 -0.73 7.07 -21.21
N PHE A 249 0.06 7.91 -21.86
CA PHE A 249 1.08 7.47 -22.82
C PHE A 249 2.21 6.70 -22.15
N ALA A 250 2.77 7.24 -21.05
CA ALA A 250 3.80 6.56 -20.29
C ALA A 250 3.32 5.19 -19.77
N LYS A 251 2.10 5.17 -19.21
CA LYS A 251 1.51 3.93 -18.71
C LYS A 251 1.25 2.91 -19.81
N SER A 252 0.71 3.32 -20.94
CA SER A 252 0.43 2.42 -22.06
C SER A 252 1.69 1.69 -22.51
N PHE A 253 2.80 2.41 -22.65
CA PHE A 253 4.07 1.78 -23.03
C PHE A 253 4.57 0.76 -21.98
N ILE A 254 4.44 1.08 -20.68
CA ILE A 254 4.81 0.13 -19.62
C ILE A 254 3.88 -1.10 -19.63
N ASP A 255 2.58 -0.90 -19.88
CA ASP A 255 1.63 -2.01 -20.02
C ASP A 255 2.00 -2.90 -21.24
N ASP A 256 2.44 -2.30 -22.37
CA ASP A 256 2.93 -3.03 -23.55
C ASP A 256 4.21 -3.83 -23.21
N MET A 257 5.13 -3.29 -22.40
CA MET A 257 6.29 -4.04 -21.91
C MET A 257 5.86 -5.28 -21.09
N PHE A 258 4.82 -5.19 -20.30
CA PHE A 258 4.28 -6.35 -19.58
C PHE A 258 3.63 -7.37 -20.53
N GLU A 259 2.99 -6.93 -21.62
CA GLU A 259 2.48 -7.85 -22.63
C GLU A 259 3.61 -8.56 -23.38
N VAL A 260 4.75 -7.87 -23.65
CA VAL A 260 5.97 -8.51 -24.18
C VAL A 260 6.47 -9.62 -23.24
N CYS A 261 6.43 -9.40 -21.92
CA CYS A 261 6.76 -10.44 -20.95
C CYS A 261 5.83 -11.66 -21.05
N LYS A 262 4.54 -11.45 -21.28
CA LYS A 262 3.56 -12.53 -21.42
C LYS A 262 3.75 -13.29 -22.72
N LEU A 263 4.09 -12.59 -23.80
CA LEU A 263 4.26 -13.17 -25.11
C LEU A 263 5.51 -14.06 -25.19
N PHE A 264 6.66 -13.56 -24.72
CA PHE A 264 7.96 -14.23 -24.86
C PHE A 264 8.39 -15.03 -23.64
N GLY A 265 7.82 -14.74 -22.47
CA GLY A 265 8.02 -15.48 -21.24
C GLY A 265 9.41 -15.33 -20.60
N PRO A 266 9.64 -16.05 -19.49
CA PRO A 266 10.81 -15.85 -18.64
C PRO A 266 12.15 -16.29 -19.24
N LYS A 267 12.15 -17.08 -20.29
CA LYS A 267 13.40 -17.54 -20.94
C LYS A 267 13.96 -16.49 -21.90
N ALA A 268 13.11 -15.70 -22.52
CA ALA A 268 13.50 -14.70 -23.51
C ALA A 268 13.59 -13.27 -22.93
N VAL A 269 12.85 -12.97 -21.87
CA VAL A 269 12.74 -11.60 -21.34
C VAL A 269 13.52 -11.45 -20.03
N LEU A 270 14.33 -10.39 -19.94
CA LEU A 270 14.94 -9.87 -18.73
C LEU A 270 14.25 -8.55 -18.39
N PHE A 271 13.65 -8.43 -17.21
CA PHE A 271 13.02 -7.19 -16.74
C PHE A 271 13.85 -6.60 -15.59
N ILE A 272 14.36 -5.39 -15.78
CA ILE A 272 15.10 -4.62 -14.79
C ILE A 272 14.33 -3.35 -14.46
N SER A 273 14.20 -3.07 -13.18
CA SER A 273 13.65 -1.83 -12.67
C SER A 273 14.70 -1.16 -11.81
N ASN A 274 15.03 0.10 -12.05
CA ASN A 274 16.04 0.83 -11.27
C ASN A 274 15.57 2.21 -10.85
N ASP A 275 16.18 2.69 -9.78
CA ASP A 275 15.96 4.02 -9.23
C ASP A 275 17.01 4.34 -8.15
N ASP A 276 17.24 5.62 -7.90
CA ASP A 276 18.09 6.08 -6.81
C ASP A 276 17.32 6.18 -5.49
N LYS A 277 17.82 5.50 -4.48
CA LYS A 277 17.30 5.67 -3.13
C LYS A 277 17.68 7.04 -2.58
N ALA A 278 16.81 7.59 -1.71
CA ALA A 278 17.10 8.79 -0.95
C ALA A 278 18.51 8.73 -0.33
N ARG A 279 19.27 9.81 -0.48
CA ARG A 279 20.66 9.93 -0.03
C ARG A 279 20.80 9.65 1.46
N VAL A 280 21.79 8.83 1.82
CA VAL A 280 22.06 8.43 3.21
C VAL A 280 23.13 9.33 3.80
N PRO A 281 22.84 10.06 4.90
CA PRO A 281 23.78 10.97 5.52
C PRO A 281 24.90 10.24 6.28
N LEU A 282 26.06 10.88 6.41
CA LEU A 282 27.20 10.45 7.21
C LEU A 282 27.27 11.23 8.53
N GLY A 283 27.74 10.58 9.58
CA GLY A 283 27.97 11.20 10.89
C GLY A 283 26.70 11.52 11.70
N ILE A 284 25.51 11.26 11.13
CA ILE A 284 24.22 11.43 11.79
C ILE A 284 23.34 10.20 11.56
N ALA A 285 22.22 10.10 12.25
CA ALA A 285 21.30 8.99 12.07
C ALA A 285 20.88 8.83 10.61
N ALA A 286 21.11 7.64 10.05
CA ALA A 286 20.86 7.33 8.64
C ALA A 286 19.37 7.35 8.27
N ALA A 287 18.49 7.19 9.27
CA ALA A 287 17.04 7.35 9.14
C ALA A 287 16.45 7.91 10.44
N SER A 288 15.41 8.72 10.31
CA SER A 288 14.65 9.28 11.44
C SER A 288 13.77 8.24 12.17
N LEU A 289 13.79 6.99 11.75
CA LEU A 289 13.05 5.89 12.38
C LEU A 289 13.84 5.34 13.57
N GLN A 290 13.17 5.18 14.71
CA GLN A 290 13.76 4.49 15.85
C GLN A 290 14.00 3.02 15.50
N ALA A 291 15.20 2.50 15.79
CA ALA A 291 15.49 1.08 15.73
C ALA A 291 14.52 0.32 16.65
N PRO A 292 14.01 -0.86 16.24
CA PRO A 292 13.26 -1.69 17.15
C PRO A 292 14.19 -2.11 18.29
N LEU A 293 13.91 -1.63 19.50
CA LEU A 293 14.66 -2.00 20.70
C LEU A 293 14.41 -3.48 20.99
N LEU A 294 15.47 -4.27 21.01
CA LEU A 294 15.44 -5.70 21.39
C LEU A 294 15.26 -5.89 22.90
N MET A 295 15.31 -4.82 23.70
CA MET A 295 15.08 -4.83 25.13
C MET A 295 13.94 -3.89 25.51
N HIS A 296 13.09 -4.33 26.44
CA HIS A 296 12.15 -3.47 27.15
C HIS A 296 12.95 -2.45 27.98
N MET A 297 13.16 -1.28 27.40
CA MET A 297 13.61 -0.12 28.18
C MET A 297 12.39 0.76 28.48
N GLU A 298 12.21 1.11 29.74
CA GLU A 298 11.10 1.96 30.22
C GLU A 298 11.17 3.40 29.68
N TYR A 299 12.23 3.76 28.97
CA TYR A 299 12.46 5.09 28.43
C TYR A 299 12.54 5.04 26.91
N LYS A 300 11.62 5.74 26.24
CA LYS A 300 11.78 6.13 24.84
C LYS A 300 12.97 7.10 24.75
N VAL A 301 14.09 6.64 24.25
CA VAL A 301 15.15 7.54 23.81
C VAL A 301 14.63 8.26 22.57
N LYS A 302 14.22 9.50 22.73
CA LYS A 302 13.91 10.38 21.61
C LYS A 302 15.26 10.79 21.01
N LEU A 303 15.65 10.14 19.90
CA LEU A 303 16.75 10.67 19.07
C LEU A 303 16.33 12.08 18.66
N MET A 304 17.20 13.05 18.93
CA MET A 304 16.92 14.45 18.61
C MET A 304 16.74 14.59 17.10
N ASP A 305 15.66 15.22 16.68
CA ASP A 305 15.32 15.48 15.27
C ASP A 305 16.25 16.52 14.61
N HIS A 306 17.22 17.02 15.35
CA HIS A 306 18.12 18.13 14.98
C HIS A 306 19.58 17.77 15.23
N ASP A 307 20.01 16.61 14.74
CA ASP A 307 21.43 16.34 14.67
C ASP A 307 22.06 17.33 13.68
N PHE A 308 23.05 18.08 14.12
CA PHE A 308 23.79 19.00 13.28
C PHE A 308 24.42 18.21 12.15
N VAL A 309 24.03 18.51 10.92
CA VAL A 309 24.63 17.91 9.73
C VAL A 309 26.12 18.20 9.75
N VAL A 310 26.96 17.17 9.73
CA VAL A 310 28.43 17.31 9.73
C VAL A 310 28.86 18.23 8.57
N SER A 311 28.28 17.99 7.39
CA SER A 311 28.33 18.87 6.23
C SER A 311 27.14 18.59 5.33
N SER A 312 26.59 19.60 4.66
CA SER A 312 25.39 19.47 3.81
C SER A 312 25.54 18.46 2.66
N GLN A 313 26.78 18.19 2.24
CA GLN A 313 27.10 17.28 1.15
C GLN A 313 27.60 15.90 1.59
N HIS A 314 27.80 15.67 2.91
CA HIS A 314 28.28 14.39 3.44
C HIS A 314 27.18 13.32 3.41
N LYS A 315 26.91 12.80 2.21
CA LYS A 315 25.86 11.79 1.95
C LYS A 315 26.37 10.77 0.95
N LEU A 316 25.77 9.58 0.99
CA LEU A 316 25.94 8.54 -0.02
C LEU A 316 24.73 8.49 -0.94
N ILE A 317 24.94 8.10 -2.21
CA ILE A 317 23.90 7.82 -3.20
C ILE A 317 23.84 6.32 -3.40
N PRO A 318 22.78 5.64 -2.95
CA PRO A 318 22.57 4.25 -3.30
C PRO A 318 21.68 4.15 -4.55
N SER A 319 22.24 3.62 -5.64
CA SER A 319 21.50 3.26 -6.85
C SER A 319 21.04 1.81 -6.75
N VAL A 320 19.75 1.56 -6.90
CA VAL A 320 19.11 0.25 -6.68
C VAL A 320 18.60 -0.31 -8.00
N TYR A 321 19.06 -1.52 -8.33
CA TYR A 321 18.70 -2.26 -9.55
C TYR A 321 17.96 -3.53 -9.15
N GLY A 322 16.70 -3.63 -9.52
CA GLY A 322 15.86 -4.78 -9.26
C GLY A 322 15.71 -5.67 -10.50
N VAL A 323 16.30 -6.86 -10.50
CA VAL A 323 15.99 -7.86 -11.51
C VAL A 323 14.66 -8.51 -11.16
N CYS A 324 13.60 -8.14 -11.89
CA CYS A 324 12.25 -8.59 -11.61
C CYS A 324 11.99 -9.99 -12.22
N LYS A 325 11.44 -10.90 -11.43
CA LYS A 325 11.09 -12.23 -11.93
C LYS A 325 9.88 -12.19 -12.83
N VAL A 326 10.04 -12.74 -14.01
CA VAL A 326 8.94 -13.07 -14.91
C VAL A 326 8.56 -14.53 -14.64
N ASN A 327 7.28 -14.79 -14.30
CA ASN A 327 6.82 -16.16 -14.06
C ASN A 327 6.49 -16.89 -15.38
N ASN A 328 6.13 -18.17 -15.31
CA ASN A 328 5.82 -18.96 -16.49
C ASN A 328 4.56 -18.48 -17.25
N THR A 329 3.72 -17.67 -16.65
CA THR A 329 2.56 -17.04 -17.29
C THR A 329 2.88 -15.66 -17.86
N GLY A 330 4.16 -15.24 -17.82
CA GLY A 330 4.63 -13.94 -18.30
C GLY A 330 4.35 -12.77 -17.36
N ASN A 331 3.77 -12.99 -16.19
CA ASN A 331 3.54 -11.91 -15.25
C ASN A 331 4.85 -11.50 -14.58
N VAL A 332 5.11 -10.19 -14.52
CA VAL A 332 6.26 -9.62 -13.85
C VAL A 332 5.97 -9.46 -12.36
N SER A 333 6.85 -10.01 -11.53
CA SER A 333 6.83 -9.82 -10.09
C SER A 333 7.81 -8.70 -9.71
N TYR A 334 7.51 -7.94 -8.66
CA TYR A 334 8.49 -7.04 -8.07
C TYR A 334 9.61 -7.79 -7.32
N SER A 335 9.45 -9.08 -7.06
CA SER A 335 10.43 -9.94 -6.38
C SER A 335 11.56 -10.38 -7.33
N GLY A 336 12.71 -10.70 -6.76
CA GLY A 336 13.90 -11.17 -7.47
C GLY A 336 15.16 -10.53 -6.89
N ASP A 337 16.31 -10.78 -7.53
CA ASP A 337 17.61 -10.29 -7.04
C ASP A 337 17.66 -8.76 -7.04
N THR A 338 18.24 -8.20 -5.99
CA THR A 338 18.39 -6.75 -5.81
C THR A 338 19.87 -6.41 -5.74
N PHE A 339 20.31 -5.51 -6.61
CA PHE A 339 21.68 -5.03 -6.64
C PHE A 339 21.71 -3.56 -6.22
N ILE A 340 22.66 -3.20 -5.36
CA ILE A 340 22.84 -1.84 -4.89
C ILE A 340 24.28 -1.39 -5.15
N ARG A 341 24.42 -0.22 -5.73
CA ARG A 341 25.71 0.45 -5.95
C ARG A 341 25.72 1.74 -5.14
N ILE A 342 26.70 1.86 -4.23
CA ILE A 342 26.76 2.99 -3.30
C ILE A 342 27.92 3.89 -3.70
N ARG A 343 27.61 5.18 -3.94
CA ARG A 343 28.57 6.22 -4.32
C ARG A 343 28.59 7.36 -3.32
N SER A 344 29.69 8.12 -3.34
CA SER A 344 29.79 9.40 -2.63
C SER A 344 28.93 10.45 -3.34
N ALA A 345 28.00 11.07 -2.64
CA ALA A 345 27.18 12.17 -3.20
C ALA A 345 27.96 13.49 -3.32
N LYS A 346 29.15 13.58 -2.76
CA LYS A 346 30.02 14.76 -2.83
C LYS A 346 30.95 14.70 -4.03
N HIS A 347 31.47 13.51 -4.33
CA HIS A 347 32.51 13.31 -5.34
C HIS A 347 31.96 12.79 -6.67
N ASP A 348 30.76 12.14 -6.63
CA ASP A 348 30.10 11.58 -7.79
C ASP A 348 28.70 12.16 -7.96
N THR A 349 28.20 12.04 -9.18
CA THR A 349 26.80 12.37 -9.53
C THR A 349 26.12 11.11 -10.07
N SER A 350 24.86 10.91 -9.72
CA SER A 350 24.04 9.92 -10.41
C SER A 350 23.64 10.48 -11.77
N ASN A 351 23.98 9.76 -12.84
CA ASN A 351 23.64 10.12 -14.21
C ASN A 351 23.67 8.87 -15.11
N ALA A 352 23.29 9.02 -16.38
CA ALA A 352 23.22 7.92 -17.33
C ALA A 352 24.53 7.12 -17.44
N PHE A 353 25.67 7.77 -17.32
CA PHE A 353 26.99 7.11 -17.46
C PHE A 353 27.37 6.30 -16.21
N THR A 354 27.00 6.78 -15.02
CA THR A 354 27.20 6.02 -13.78
C THR A 354 26.26 4.81 -13.74
N HIS A 355 25.00 4.97 -14.17
CA HIS A 355 24.08 3.85 -14.31
C HIS A 355 24.53 2.85 -15.39
N ALA A 356 25.07 3.32 -16.51
CA ALA A 356 25.63 2.45 -17.55
C ALA A 356 26.80 1.61 -17.02
N PHE A 357 27.69 2.23 -16.24
CA PHE A 357 28.77 1.50 -15.57
C PHE A 357 28.21 0.39 -14.68
N ASP A 358 27.25 0.71 -13.84
CA ASP A 358 26.65 -0.24 -12.91
C ASP A 358 25.98 -1.40 -13.62
N VAL A 359 25.13 -1.12 -14.61
CA VAL A 359 24.42 -2.15 -15.37
C VAL A 359 25.43 -3.06 -16.10
N ARG A 360 26.50 -2.52 -16.67
CA ARG A 360 27.57 -3.33 -17.29
C ARG A 360 28.24 -4.25 -16.28
N GLU A 361 28.53 -3.73 -15.07
CA GLU A 361 29.10 -4.54 -13.98
C GLU A 361 28.14 -5.65 -13.52
N LEU A 362 26.82 -5.42 -13.52
CA LEU A 362 25.84 -6.47 -13.18
C LEU A 362 25.95 -7.69 -14.11
N PHE A 363 26.17 -7.46 -15.39
CA PHE A 363 26.31 -8.55 -16.38
C PHE A 363 27.66 -9.26 -16.33
N LYS A 364 28.65 -8.71 -15.63
CA LYS A 364 29.91 -9.42 -15.34
C LYS A 364 29.75 -10.44 -14.22
N THR A 365 28.71 -10.30 -13.40
CA THR A 365 28.36 -11.28 -12.39
C THR A 365 27.58 -12.42 -13.07
N GLU A 366 27.77 -13.66 -12.65
CA GLU A 366 26.98 -14.79 -13.16
C GLU A 366 25.53 -14.80 -12.65
N LEU A 367 25.22 -13.88 -11.76
CA LEU A 367 23.88 -13.76 -11.13
C LEU A 367 22.83 -13.25 -12.11
N VAL A 368 23.20 -12.35 -13.03
CA VAL A 368 22.28 -11.82 -14.05
C VAL A 368 22.55 -12.51 -15.39
N LYS A 369 21.63 -13.39 -15.79
CA LYS A 369 21.72 -14.08 -17.07
C LYS A 369 21.25 -13.21 -18.22
N ARG A 370 22.05 -13.12 -19.28
CA ARG A 370 21.67 -12.46 -20.54
C ARG A 370 20.45 -13.14 -21.15
N ARG A 371 19.57 -12.35 -21.72
CA ARG A 371 18.39 -12.77 -22.45
C ARG A 371 18.25 -11.92 -23.71
N PRO A 372 17.63 -12.43 -24.78
CA PRO A 372 17.54 -11.69 -26.04
C PRO A 372 16.71 -10.39 -25.95
N ILE A 373 15.73 -10.32 -25.04
CA ILE A 373 14.89 -9.15 -24.86
C ILE A 373 15.15 -8.56 -23.48
N MET A 374 15.52 -7.29 -23.43
CA MET A 374 15.73 -6.55 -22.19
C MET A 374 14.69 -5.44 -22.05
N LEU A 375 14.00 -5.43 -20.93
CA LEU A 375 13.03 -4.42 -20.57
C LEU A 375 13.54 -3.66 -19.34
N MET A 376 13.57 -2.33 -19.44
CA MET A 376 14.01 -1.45 -18.36
C MET A 376 12.88 -0.50 -17.98
N GLU A 377 12.59 -0.39 -16.69
CA GLU A 377 11.64 0.57 -16.15
C GLU A 377 12.32 1.48 -15.13
N THR A 378 12.21 2.80 -15.33
CA THR A 378 12.83 3.83 -14.48
C THR A 378 11.86 4.93 -14.11
N ASP A 379 12.24 5.83 -13.20
CA ASP A 379 11.35 6.90 -12.72
C ASP A 379 11.27 8.12 -13.64
N GLY A 380 12.19 8.25 -14.60
CA GLY A 380 12.20 9.34 -15.58
C GLY A 380 12.89 10.61 -15.13
N ALA A 381 13.78 10.52 -14.19
CA ALA A 381 14.67 11.60 -13.81
C ALA A 381 15.57 12.04 -14.98
N GLN A 382 16.33 13.12 -14.80
CA GLN A 382 17.16 13.69 -15.88
C GLN A 382 18.28 12.76 -16.33
N ASP A 383 18.70 11.87 -15.48
CA ASP A 383 19.75 10.89 -15.67
C ASP A 383 19.29 9.61 -16.39
N GLU A 384 17.98 9.37 -16.45
CA GLU A 384 17.44 8.12 -16.99
C GLU A 384 16.42 8.31 -18.12
N ALA A 385 15.90 9.53 -18.32
CA ALA A 385 14.84 9.74 -19.30
C ALA A 385 15.33 9.55 -20.75
N PRO A 386 14.61 8.78 -21.58
CA PRO A 386 14.98 8.48 -22.97
C PRO A 386 15.16 9.70 -23.88
N ARG A 387 14.57 10.83 -23.51
CA ARG A 387 14.70 12.10 -24.25
C ARG A 387 16.13 12.67 -24.26
N PHE A 388 17.01 12.18 -23.38
CA PHE A 388 18.37 12.69 -23.30
C PHE A 388 19.33 11.85 -24.16
N PRO A 389 20.17 12.47 -24.97
CA PRO A 389 21.12 11.75 -25.84
C PRO A 389 22.05 10.80 -25.07
N LYS A 390 22.44 11.15 -23.84
CA LYS A 390 23.27 10.29 -22.99
C LYS A 390 22.57 8.97 -22.68
N THR A 391 21.29 8.99 -22.34
CA THR A 391 20.49 7.79 -22.08
C THR A 391 20.33 6.94 -23.33
N VAL A 392 20.14 7.56 -24.51
CA VAL A 392 20.09 6.82 -25.78
C VAL A 392 21.42 6.17 -26.07
N ALA A 393 22.55 6.90 -25.93
CA ALA A 393 23.87 6.37 -26.16
C ALA A 393 24.19 5.16 -25.26
N THR A 394 23.86 5.23 -23.97
CA THR A 394 24.05 4.12 -23.02
C THR A 394 23.16 2.93 -23.36
N ALA A 395 21.91 3.14 -23.79
CA ALA A 395 21.01 2.07 -24.19
C ALA A 395 21.47 1.38 -25.47
N VAL A 396 21.94 2.13 -26.48
CA VAL A 396 22.49 1.59 -27.73
C VAL A 396 23.75 0.76 -27.46
N ASP A 397 24.65 1.29 -26.61
CA ASP A 397 25.85 0.55 -26.21
C ASP A 397 25.51 -0.76 -25.51
N LEU A 398 24.59 -0.72 -24.57
CA LEU A 398 24.14 -1.91 -23.83
C LEU A 398 23.47 -2.94 -24.77
N PHE A 399 22.62 -2.47 -25.71
CA PHE A 399 21.99 -3.29 -26.72
C PHE A 399 23.03 -4.06 -27.56
N ARG A 400 24.09 -3.37 -28.02
CA ARG A 400 25.17 -3.96 -28.80
C ARG A 400 26.05 -4.88 -27.96
N LEU A 401 26.45 -4.45 -26.76
CA LEU A 401 27.28 -5.23 -25.84
C LEU A 401 26.67 -6.59 -25.50
N LEU A 402 25.36 -6.59 -25.23
CA LEU A 402 24.64 -7.80 -24.85
C LEU A 402 24.10 -8.58 -26.05
N ASN A 403 24.28 -8.06 -27.28
CA ASN A 403 23.73 -8.63 -28.51
C ASN A 403 22.23 -8.94 -28.38
N LEU A 404 21.46 -7.93 -27.98
CA LEU A 404 20.02 -8.07 -27.76
C LEU A 404 19.26 -8.10 -29.09
N ASP A 405 18.13 -8.80 -29.12
CA ASP A 405 17.17 -8.72 -30.22
C ASP A 405 16.24 -7.50 -30.04
N ALA A 406 15.93 -7.15 -28.78
CA ALA A 406 15.18 -5.95 -28.45
C ALA A 406 15.58 -5.38 -27.07
N LEU A 407 15.61 -4.04 -26.99
CA LEU A 407 15.69 -3.29 -25.74
C LEU A 407 14.54 -2.28 -25.70
N LEU A 408 13.69 -2.38 -24.68
CA LEU A 408 12.63 -1.42 -24.44
C LEU A 408 12.88 -0.76 -23.08
N HIS A 409 12.95 0.57 -23.09
CA HIS A 409 13.11 1.37 -21.89
C HIS A 409 11.88 2.26 -21.71
N GLY A 410 11.10 1.96 -20.69
CA GLY A 410 9.91 2.69 -20.28
C GLY A 410 10.17 3.54 -19.05
N VAL A 411 9.62 4.75 -19.06
CA VAL A 411 9.82 5.72 -18.00
C VAL A 411 8.48 6.17 -17.43
N ASN A 412 8.38 6.20 -16.12
CA ASN A 412 7.20 6.68 -15.44
C ASN A 412 7.00 8.20 -15.64
N ALA A 413 5.78 8.61 -15.88
CA ALA A 413 5.45 10.04 -15.95
C ALA A 413 5.61 10.69 -14.57
N ALA A 414 5.90 11.98 -14.54
CA ALA A 414 6.10 12.74 -13.31
C ALA A 414 4.95 12.54 -12.31
N GLY A 415 5.28 12.14 -11.08
CA GLY A 415 4.34 11.80 -10.03
C GLY A 415 3.86 10.34 -10.03
N LEU A 416 4.37 9.51 -10.93
CA LEU A 416 4.09 8.08 -11.02
C LEU A 416 5.30 7.19 -10.66
N SER A 417 6.44 7.76 -10.27
CA SER A 417 7.64 7.02 -9.86
C SER A 417 7.35 5.93 -8.81
N ALA A 418 6.39 6.15 -7.93
CA ALA A 418 5.98 5.17 -6.94
C ALA A 418 5.44 3.84 -7.54
N PHE A 419 5.18 3.77 -8.85
CA PHE A 419 4.78 2.53 -9.54
C PHE A 419 5.97 1.70 -10.00
N ASN A 420 7.16 2.31 -10.06
CA ASN A 420 8.36 1.60 -10.40
C ASN A 420 8.54 0.39 -9.45
N PRO A 421 8.65 -0.87 -9.96
CA PRO A 421 8.76 -2.06 -9.13
C PRO A 421 9.89 -2.02 -8.10
N VAL A 422 10.99 -1.33 -8.40
CA VAL A 422 12.15 -1.20 -7.49
C VAL A 422 11.80 -0.45 -6.21
N GLU A 423 10.85 0.47 -6.24
CA GLU A 423 10.39 1.21 -5.05
C GLU A 423 9.94 0.27 -3.92
N ARG A 424 9.33 -0.87 -4.27
CA ARG A 424 8.95 -1.89 -3.29
C ARG A 424 10.15 -2.51 -2.58
N ARG A 425 11.30 -2.54 -3.21
CA ARG A 425 12.55 -3.08 -2.65
C ARG A 425 13.25 -2.06 -1.75
N MET A 426 13.04 -0.76 -1.99
CA MET A 426 13.66 0.29 -1.19
C MET A 426 13.13 0.42 0.24
N ALA A 427 11.90 -0.02 0.50
CA ALA A 427 11.30 0.13 1.83
C ALA A 427 11.94 -0.77 2.91
N PRO A 428 12.27 -2.07 2.69
CA PRO A 428 13.09 -2.85 3.62
C PRO A 428 14.44 -2.19 3.89
N LEU A 429 15.13 -1.74 2.83
CA LEU A 429 16.42 -1.05 2.94
C LEU A 429 16.34 0.20 3.82
N SER A 430 15.25 0.97 3.74
CA SER A 430 15.04 2.13 4.62
C SER A 430 14.86 1.76 6.08
N ARG A 431 14.28 0.60 6.35
CA ARG A 431 14.09 0.11 7.72
C ARG A 431 15.40 -0.33 8.34
N ASP A 432 16.28 -0.92 7.54
CA ASP A 432 17.58 -1.39 8.00
C ASP A 432 18.53 -0.24 8.37
N LEU A 433 18.24 0.99 7.91
CA LEU A 433 18.96 2.20 8.31
C LEU A 433 18.56 2.72 9.70
N ALA A 434 17.49 2.20 10.31
CA ALA A 434 17.03 2.68 11.61
C ALA A 434 18.08 2.43 12.71
N GLY A 435 18.51 3.51 13.39
CA GLY A 435 19.50 3.44 14.45
C GLY A 435 20.95 3.30 13.97
N ILE A 436 21.21 3.40 12.67
CA ILE A 436 22.57 3.35 12.11
C ILE A 436 23.11 4.77 11.98
N VAL A 437 24.35 4.97 12.41
CA VAL A 437 25.17 6.16 12.14
C VAL A 437 26.38 5.69 11.34
N LEU A 438 26.50 6.18 10.11
CA LEU A 438 27.65 5.86 9.27
C LEU A 438 28.85 6.74 9.65
N PRO A 439 30.06 6.19 9.73
CA PRO A 439 31.25 6.98 10.10
C PRO A 439 31.53 8.03 9.01
N HIS A 440 31.94 9.23 9.42
CA HIS A 440 32.35 10.29 8.50
C HIS A 440 33.85 10.61 8.59
N ASP A 441 34.49 10.21 9.69
CA ASP A 441 35.87 10.53 10.05
C ASP A 441 36.66 9.29 10.55
N PHE A 442 36.38 8.14 10.00
CA PHE A 442 36.90 6.84 10.47
C PHE A 442 38.45 6.82 10.51
N PHE A 443 39.12 7.38 9.51
CA PHE A 443 40.55 7.44 9.40
C PHE A 443 41.14 8.77 9.96
N GLY A 444 40.30 9.68 10.39
CA GLY A 444 40.66 11.00 10.90
C GLY A 444 39.76 12.10 10.36
N ASN A 445 39.86 13.28 11.01
CA ASN A 445 39.04 14.42 10.61
C ASN A 445 39.65 15.10 9.36
N HIS A 446 38.88 15.20 8.31
CA HIS A 446 39.19 15.82 7.02
C HIS A 446 38.55 17.21 6.86
N LEU A 447 37.85 17.72 7.91
CA LEU A 447 37.11 18.97 7.88
C LEU A 447 37.76 20.01 8.81
N ASP A 448 37.64 21.29 8.44
CA ASP A 448 37.90 22.39 9.34
C ASP A 448 36.72 22.66 10.29
N SER A 449 36.86 23.64 11.18
CA SER A 449 35.81 24.05 12.13
C SER A 449 34.54 24.61 11.46
N SER A 450 34.60 24.92 10.16
CA SER A 450 33.46 25.38 9.36
C SER A 450 32.79 24.26 8.55
N GLY A 451 33.30 23.02 8.63
CA GLY A 451 32.81 21.87 7.86
C GLY A 451 33.30 21.86 6.40
N LYS A 452 34.36 22.62 6.08
CA LYS A 452 34.97 22.63 4.76
C LYS A 452 36.12 21.61 4.72
N THR A 453 36.24 20.88 3.60
CA THR A 453 37.31 19.91 3.39
C THR A 453 38.69 20.56 3.35
N ILE A 454 39.60 20.06 4.17
CA ILE A 454 41.01 20.43 4.23
C ILE A 454 41.91 19.32 3.69
N ASP A 455 41.45 18.08 3.73
CA ASP A 455 42.15 16.91 3.17
C ASP A 455 41.20 16.10 2.27
N TYR A 456 41.39 16.22 0.96
CA TYR A 456 40.54 15.58 -0.03
C TYR A 456 40.77 14.05 -0.09
N GLU A 457 42.00 13.58 0.03
CA GLU A 457 42.31 12.16 -0.06
C GLU A 457 41.72 11.40 1.14
N LEU A 458 41.93 11.94 2.32
CA LEU A 458 41.35 11.42 3.56
C LEU A 458 39.81 11.45 3.54
N GLU A 459 39.22 12.49 2.93
CA GLU A 459 37.77 12.56 2.75
C GLU A 459 37.27 11.42 1.85
N VAL A 460 37.91 11.17 0.72
CA VAL A 460 37.53 10.08 -0.20
C VAL A 460 37.62 8.72 0.51
N GLU A 461 38.70 8.47 1.28
CA GLU A 461 38.85 7.25 2.07
C GLU A 461 37.75 7.09 3.13
N ASN A 462 37.39 8.16 3.83
CA ASN A 462 36.31 8.14 4.81
C ASN A 462 34.94 7.85 4.17
N PHE A 463 34.65 8.45 2.99
CA PHE A 463 33.44 8.17 2.24
C PHE A 463 33.39 6.72 1.74
N GLN A 464 34.52 6.20 1.24
CA GLN A 464 34.61 4.81 0.80
C GLN A 464 34.35 3.86 1.99
N LYS A 465 34.95 4.12 3.13
CA LYS A 465 34.70 3.34 4.36
C LYS A 465 33.25 3.35 4.80
N ALA A 466 32.61 4.51 4.74
CA ALA A 466 31.18 4.63 5.08
C ALA A 466 30.29 3.84 4.09
N ALA A 467 30.64 3.88 2.80
CA ALA A 467 29.94 3.10 1.76
C ALA A 467 30.12 1.60 1.97
N ASP A 468 31.33 1.14 2.35
CA ASP A 468 31.60 -0.27 2.67
C ASP A 468 30.80 -0.75 3.89
N VAL A 469 30.69 0.10 4.94
CA VAL A 469 29.87 -0.20 6.12
C VAL A 469 28.38 -0.35 5.73
N LEU A 470 27.88 0.58 4.92
CA LEU A 470 26.50 0.53 4.45
C LEU A 470 26.25 -0.71 3.56
N SER A 471 27.22 -1.06 2.72
CA SER A 471 27.18 -2.27 1.90
C SER A 471 27.02 -3.52 2.75
N GLN A 472 27.86 -3.68 3.79
CA GLN A 472 27.79 -4.82 4.72
C GLN A 472 26.46 -4.92 5.49
N VAL A 473 25.80 -3.78 5.75
CA VAL A 473 24.47 -3.74 6.38
C VAL A 473 23.45 -4.34 5.44
N TRP A 474 23.41 -3.89 4.18
CA TRP A 474 22.38 -4.30 3.23
C TRP A 474 22.64 -5.67 2.59
N GLU A 475 23.88 -6.15 2.52
CA GLU A 475 24.19 -7.52 2.08
C GLU A 475 23.56 -8.61 2.95
N LYS A 476 23.26 -8.28 4.22
CA LYS A 476 22.55 -9.18 5.14
C LYS A 476 21.04 -9.20 4.93
N THR A 477 20.52 -8.31 4.10
CA THR A 477 19.07 -8.16 3.87
C THR A 477 18.60 -9.17 2.84
N VAL A 478 17.45 -9.78 3.14
CA VAL A 478 16.74 -10.66 2.22
C VAL A 478 15.37 -10.06 1.94
N ILE A 479 15.04 -9.84 0.66
CA ILE A 479 13.77 -9.27 0.22
C ILE A 479 13.00 -10.35 -0.53
N ASP A 480 11.83 -10.73 0.00
CA ASP A 480 10.95 -11.76 -0.57
C ASP A 480 11.67 -13.10 -0.90
N GLY A 481 12.63 -13.48 -0.06
CA GLY A 481 13.43 -14.71 -0.23
C GLY A 481 14.63 -14.57 -1.17
N TYR A 482 14.92 -13.37 -1.69
CA TYR A 482 16.06 -13.08 -2.55
C TYR A 482 17.12 -12.25 -1.81
N PRO A 483 18.40 -12.58 -1.96
CA PRO A 483 19.49 -11.82 -1.35
C PRO A 483 19.60 -10.42 -1.96
N VAL A 484 20.12 -9.49 -1.18
CA VAL A 484 20.57 -8.18 -1.65
C VAL A 484 22.06 -8.25 -1.88
N HIS A 485 22.48 -7.85 -3.09
CA HIS A 485 23.89 -7.74 -3.48
C HIS A 485 24.27 -6.26 -3.44
N CYS A 486 25.13 -5.88 -2.52
CA CYS A 486 25.49 -4.50 -2.32
C CYS A 486 27.00 -4.29 -2.51
N GLN A 487 27.38 -3.19 -3.15
CA GLN A 487 28.78 -2.87 -3.36
C GLN A 487 29.01 -1.36 -3.32
N ALA A 488 30.03 -0.95 -2.59
CA ALA A 488 30.56 0.40 -2.66
C ALA A 488 31.34 0.59 -3.98
N VAL A 489 31.13 1.70 -4.64
CA VAL A 489 31.78 2.05 -5.92
C VAL A 489 32.81 3.14 -5.65
N PRO A 490 34.08 2.92 -6.01
CA PRO A 490 35.11 3.93 -5.89
C PRO A 490 34.79 5.20 -6.67
N VAL A 491 35.24 6.34 -6.17
CA VAL A 491 35.03 7.65 -6.79
C VAL A 491 35.50 7.68 -8.25
N GLY A 492 34.73 8.36 -9.11
CA GLY A 492 35.05 8.54 -10.53
C GLY A 492 34.78 7.34 -11.43
N LYS A 493 34.11 6.30 -10.94
CA LYS A 493 33.71 5.15 -11.77
C LYS A 493 32.43 5.45 -12.53
N ALA A 494 32.57 5.82 -13.78
CA ALA A 494 31.51 5.98 -14.77
C ALA A 494 31.95 5.38 -16.10
N TYR A 495 30.99 5.07 -16.96
CA TYR A 495 31.25 4.58 -18.30
C TYR A 495 30.55 5.50 -19.30
N GLU A 496 31.34 6.19 -20.11
CA GLU A 496 30.87 7.03 -21.20
C GLU A 496 30.95 6.23 -22.51
N PRO A 497 29.82 5.79 -23.06
CA PRO A 497 29.82 5.07 -24.32
C PRO A 497 30.12 5.99 -25.49
N PRO A 498 30.61 5.44 -26.62
CA PRO A 498 30.75 6.22 -27.85
C PRO A 498 29.37 6.76 -28.30
N ILE A 499 29.35 7.95 -28.83
CA ILE A 499 28.14 8.54 -29.41
C ILE A 499 27.71 7.68 -30.60
N PRO A 500 26.49 7.12 -30.60
CA PRO A 500 26.04 6.29 -31.70
C PRO A 500 25.84 7.12 -32.99
N ASP A 501 26.05 6.48 -34.14
CA ASP A 501 25.78 7.08 -35.43
C ASP A 501 24.31 7.54 -35.54
N PRO A 502 24.03 8.81 -35.83
CA PRO A 502 22.67 9.32 -35.96
C PRO A 502 21.80 8.57 -36.98
N VAL A 503 22.39 8.15 -38.11
CA VAL A 503 21.68 7.40 -39.16
C VAL A 503 21.26 6.02 -38.61
N TRP A 504 22.14 5.37 -37.84
CA TRP A 504 21.79 4.11 -37.19
C TRP A 504 20.69 4.29 -36.14
N VAL A 505 20.76 5.37 -35.38
CA VAL A 505 19.72 5.68 -34.36
C VAL A 505 18.37 5.89 -35.01
N ASP A 506 18.31 6.71 -36.08
CA ASP A 506 17.05 6.95 -36.81
C ASP A 506 16.45 5.67 -37.41
N LYS A 507 17.31 4.74 -37.86
CA LYS A 507 16.86 3.48 -38.46
C LYS A 507 16.39 2.45 -37.42
N ASN A 508 17.06 2.36 -36.27
CA ASN A 508 16.90 1.25 -35.32
C ASN A 508 16.24 1.65 -34.00
N CYS A 509 16.08 2.95 -33.71
CA CYS A 509 15.55 3.43 -32.45
C CYS A 509 14.24 4.20 -32.67
N GLN A 510 13.21 3.86 -31.88
CA GLN A 510 12.04 4.70 -31.73
C GLN A 510 12.08 5.37 -30.35
N GLN A 511 12.12 6.68 -30.35
CA GLN A 511 12.28 7.49 -29.15
C GLN A 511 11.09 8.39 -28.93
N SER A 512 10.62 8.44 -27.69
CA SER A 512 9.64 9.40 -27.22
C SER A 512 10.08 10.02 -25.90
N ARG A 513 9.26 10.87 -25.32
CA ARG A 513 9.53 11.45 -24.01
C ARG A 513 9.63 10.41 -22.90
N TYR A 514 8.89 9.32 -23.02
CA TYR A 514 8.71 8.31 -21.97
C TYR A 514 9.13 6.91 -22.38
N SER A 515 9.60 6.75 -23.61
CA SER A 515 9.97 5.43 -24.12
C SER A 515 11.13 5.50 -25.11
N LEU A 516 11.94 4.44 -25.07
CA LEU A 516 12.94 4.14 -26.08
C LEU A 516 12.79 2.67 -26.45
N GLN A 517 12.73 2.42 -27.76
CA GLN A 517 12.70 1.07 -28.31
C GLN A 517 13.88 0.91 -29.27
N ILE A 518 14.66 -0.14 -29.08
CA ILE A 518 15.75 -0.52 -29.97
C ILE A 518 15.50 -1.96 -30.37
N VAL A 519 15.37 -2.22 -31.67
CA VAL A 519 15.06 -3.55 -32.18
C VAL A 519 16.10 -3.93 -33.25
N LYS A 520 16.54 -5.18 -33.23
CA LYS A 520 17.47 -5.70 -34.21
C LYS A 520 16.79 -5.76 -35.59
N CYS A 521 17.41 -5.15 -36.58
CA CYS A 521 16.93 -5.22 -37.94
C CYS A 521 17.29 -6.58 -38.55
N GLN A 522 16.39 -7.19 -39.31
CA GLN A 522 16.66 -8.46 -40.00
C GLN A 522 17.43 -8.27 -41.29
N GLU A 523 17.52 -7.06 -41.83
CA GLU A 523 18.32 -6.77 -43.00
C GLU A 523 19.77 -6.68 -42.56
N GLU A 524 20.59 -7.64 -43.02
CA GLU A 524 22.05 -7.56 -42.99
C GLU A 524 22.48 -6.28 -43.74
N SER A 525 23.05 -5.34 -43.02
CA SER A 525 23.71 -4.18 -43.61
C SER A 525 25.22 -4.41 -43.64
#